data_df02ab1d88caf32c90c0dbb6028ab0f8
#
_entry.id   df02ab1d88caf32c90c0dbb6028ab0f8
#
_cell.length_a   1.000
_cell.length_b   1.000
_cell.length_c   1.000
_cell.angle_alpha   90.00
_cell.angle_beta   90.00
_cell.angle_gamma   90.00
#
_symmetry.space_group_name_H-M   'P 1'
#
loop_
_entity.id
_entity.type
_entity.pdbx_description
1 polymer ?
#
loop_
_entity_poly.entity_id
_entity_poly.type
_entity_poly.pdbx_seq_one_letter_code
_entity_poly.pdbx_strand_id
1 'polypeptide(L)'
;VVKTIVTSELGAAVAERYGAKVFNTLTGFKYIGEKMTEFERSGEFSFVFGYEESYGYLAGTYARDKDAVVSSLLIAEAAVYYKRRGMTLHDVLRQLYQRHGYYLEALESRTLRGKDGLEKMGRLMEDWRSNPPSSVGGLAVAKLLDYLKDEHGLPLENVLKFIMEDGSWFCLRPSGTEPKLKMYFSARGAGEEDAKAKLNALKAGVTARIDAFA
;
A
#
# COMPACT_ATOMS: atom_id res chain seq x y z
N VAL A 1 -0.15 13.81 6.25
CA VAL A 1 -0.73 12.92 5.22
C VAL A 1 -0.97 11.55 5.82
N VAL A 2 -2.09 10.91 5.48
CA VAL A 2 -2.44 9.57 6.00
C VAL A 2 -2.69 8.63 4.83
N LYS A 3 -2.09 7.44 4.85
CA LYS A 3 -2.28 6.40 3.82
C LYS A 3 -2.42 5.01 4.43
N THR A 4 -2.90 4.04 3.65
CA THR A 4 -2.91 2.66 4.12
C THR A 4 -1.55 1.98 3.98
N ILE A 5 -1.34 0.91 4.77
CA ILE A 5 -0.09 0.11 4.75
C ILE A 5 0.18 -0.57 3.41
N VAL A 6 -0.82 -0.68 2.54
CA VAL A 6 -0.74 -1.33 1.22
C VAL A 6 -0.77 -0.33 0.05
N THR A 7 -0.72 0.96 0.35
CA THR A 7 -0.69 2.04 -0.65
C THR A 7 0.74 2.43 -0.99
N SER A 8 0.98 2.86 -2.23
CA SER A 8 2.28 3.26 -2.75
C SER A 8 3.08 4.19 -1.84
N GLU A 9 4.40 3.97 -1.77
CA GLU A 9 5.32 4.85 -1.04
C GLU A 9 5.69 6.10 -1.86
N LEU A 10 5.34 6.20 -3.14
CA LEU A 10 5.59 7.40 -3.95
C LEU A 10 4.92 8.64 -3.33
N GLY A 11 3.65 8.50 -2.92
CA GLY A 11 2.93 9.62 -2.28
C GLY A 11 3.55 10.02 -0.94
N ALA A 12 4.09 9.07 -0.17
CA ALA A 12 4.84 9.35 1.05
C ALA A 12 6.12 10.14 0.73
N ALA A 13 6.91 9.69 -0.23
CA ALA A 13 8.14 10.37 -0.65
C ALA A 13 7.87 11.81 -1.16
N VAL A 14 6.75 12.02 -1.85
CA VAL A 14 6.31 13.37 -2.25
C VAL A 14 5.94 14.21 -1.02
N ALA A 15 5.11 13.69 -0.13
CA ALA A 15 4.64 14.42 1.06
C ALA A 15 5.79 14.83 1.99
N GLU A 16 6.73 13.93 2.24
CA GLU A 16 7.91 14.17 3.08
C GLU A 16 8.81 15.27 2.50
N ARG A 17 8.95 15.36 1.17
CA ARG A 17 9.70 16.43 0.52
C ARG A 17 9.09 17.82 0.78
N TYR A 18 7.79 17.88 1.01
CA TYR A 18 7.10 19.12 1.39
C TYR A 18 7.01 19.32 2.91
N GLY A 19 7.74 18.52 3.69
CA GLY A 19 7.77 18.62 5.15
C GLY A 19 6.52 18.04 5.84
N ALA A 20 5.68 17.32 5.10
CA ALA A 20 4.51 16.69 5.69
C ALA A 20 4.89 15.34 6.32
N LYS A 21 4.47 15.10 7.56
CA LYS A 21 4.59 13.80 8.21
C LYS A 21 3.59 12.81 7.61
N VAL A 22 4.03 11.57 7.40
CA VAL A 22 3.21 10.50 6.83
C VAL A 22 2.86 9.49 7.91
N PHE A 23 1.58 9.13 7.98
CA PHE A 23 1.03 8.13 8.89
C PHE A 23 0.44 6.99 8.10
N ASN A 24 0.73 5.76 8.52
CA ASN A 24 0.14 4.57 7.95
C ASN A 24 -1.04 4.09 8.80
N THR A 25 -2.08 3.57 8.15
CA THR A 25 -3.22 2.91 8.79
C THR A 25 -3.45 1.53 8.17
N LEU A 26 -4.26 0.72 8.80
CA LEU A 26 -4.80 -0.49 8.16
C LEU A 26 -5.65 -0.12 6.93
N THR A 27 -5.99 -1.12 6.12
CA THR A 27 -6.86 -0.95 4.95
C THR A 27 -8.28 -0.58 5.35
N GLY A 28 -8.80 0.45 4.72
CA GLY A 28 -10.15 0.97 4.95
C GLY A 28 -10.13 2.42 5.39
N PHE A 29 -10.89 3.25 4.70
CA PHE A 29 -10.87 4.70 4.89
C PHE A 29 -11.33 5.13 6.29
N LYS A 30 -12.11 4.28 6.99
CA LYS A 30 -12.48 4.50 8.39
C LYS A 30 -11.27 4.76 9.31
N TYR A 31 -10.15 4.07 9.10
CA TYR A 31 -8.93 4.26 9.88
C TYR A 31 -8.23 5.59 9.56
N ILE A 32 -8.35 6.06 8.32
CA ILE A 32 -7.91 7.41 7.94
C ILE A 32 -8.78 8.44 8.67
N GLY A 33 -10.10 8.25 8.69
CA GLY A 33 -11.03 9.10 9.43
C GLY A 33 -10.81 9.10 10.95
N GLU A 34 -10.47 7.94 11.53
CA GLU A 34 -10.09 7.83 12.95
C GLU A 34 -8.82 8.64 13.25
N LYS A 35 -7.79 8.52 12.39
CA LYS A 35 -6.55 9.28 12.55
C LYS A 35 -6.76 10.79 12.42
N MET A 36 -7.66 11.24 11.55
CA MET A 36 -8.07 12.65 11.49
C MET A 36 -8.69 13.12 12.81
N THR A 37 -9.58 12.33 13.39
CA THR A 37 -10.23 12.64 14.67
C THR A 37 -9.20 12.68 15.82
N GLU A 38 -8.21 11.79 15.81
CA GLU A 38 -7.10 11.81 16.74
C GLU A 38 -6.30 13.11 16.64
N PHE A 39 -5.97 13.56 15.44
CA PHE A 39 -5.24 14.82 15.21
C PHE A 39 -6.05 16.04 15.70
N GLU A 40 -7.36 16.07 15.44
CA GLU A 40 -8.21 17.14 15.93
C GLU A 40 -8.29 17.20 17.46
N ARG A 41 -8.33 16.05 18.12
CA ARG A 41 -8.38 15.98 19.59
C ARG A 41 -7.07 16.33 20.25
N SER A 42 -5.95 15.86 19.68
CA SER A 42 -4.62 16.11 20.24
C SER A 42 -4.08 17.51 19.90
N GLY A 43 -4.50 18.08 18.76
CA GLY A 43 -3.91 19.31 18.23
C GLY A 43 -2.45 19.16 17.76
N GLU A 44 -1.91 17.94 17.76
CA GLU A 44 -0.48 17.70 17.45
C GLU A 44 -0.20 17.81 15.95
N PHE A 45 -1.15 17.39 15.11
CA PHE A 45 -1.02 17.42 13.65
C PHE A 45 -2.25 17.98 12.98
N SER A 46 -2.06 18.60 11.83
CA SER A 46 -3.14 18.99 10.93
C SER A 46 -3.24 18.01 9.77
N PHE A 47 -4.44 17.46 9.54
CA PHE A 47 -4.70 16.61 8.39
C PHE A 47 -4.77 17.44 7.11
N VAL A 48 -4.03 17.03 6.09
CA VAL A 48 -4.00 17.68 4.78
C VAL A 48 -4.64 16.81 3.71
N PHE A 49 -4.22 15.53 3.65
CA PHE A 49 -4.64 14.60 2.60
C PHE A 49 -4.61 13.16 3.10
N GLY A 50 -5.61 12.38 2.70
CA GLY A 50 -5.68 10.94 2.94
C GLY A 50 -5.97 10.18 1.66
N TYR A 51 -5.35 8.99 1.50
CA TYR A 51 -5.55 8.20 0.29
C TYR A 51 -5.32 6.71 0.51
N GLU A 52 -5.98 5.91 -0.32
CA GLU A 52 -5.83 4.47 -0.38
C GLU A 52 -5.66 3.99 -1.83
N GLU A 53 -5.10 2.80 -2.02
CA GLU A 53 -4.81 2.21 -3.33
C GLU A 53 -6.06 1.92 -4.17
N SER A 54 -7.21 1.80 -3.52
CA SER A 54 -8.51 1.53 -4.16
C SER A 54 -9.24 2.80 -4.60
N TYR A 55 -8.50 3.81 -5.03
CA TYR A 55 -9.01 5.08 -5.58
C TYR A 55 -9.81 5.92 -4.57
N GLY A 56 -9.55 5.77 -3.29
CA GLY A 56 -10.14 6.58 -2.22
C GLY A 56 -9.24 7.76 -1.87
N TYR A 57 -9.77 8.97 -1.94
CA TYR A 57 -9.04 10.21 -1.63
C TYR A 57 -9.90 11.15 -0.80
N LEU A 58 -9.24 11.91 0.08
CA LEU A 58 -9.84 12.99 0.85
C LEU A 58 -8.85 14.13 1.03
N ALA A 59 -9.24 15.34 0.69
CA ALA A 59 -8.49 16.57 0.98
C ALA A 59 -9.27 17.43 1.95
N GLY A 60 -8.59 17.94 3.00
CA GLY A 60 -9.25 18.76 4.04
C GLY A 60 -10.00 17.93 5.08
N THR A 61 -10.69 18.63 5.99
CA THR A 61 -11.23 18.05 7.25
C THR A 61 -12.75 18.02 7.35
N TYR A 62 -13.48 18.41 6.30
CA TYR A 62 -14.93 18.52 6.30
C TYR A 62 -15.69 17.19 6.22
N ALA A 63 -15.01 16.10 5.84
CA ALA A 63 -15.55 14.75 5.79
C ALA A 63 -14.63 13.76 6.52
N ARG A 64 -15.11 12.51 6.75
CA ARG A 64 -14.35 11.43 7.39
C ARG A 64 -14.24 10.18 6.50
N ASP A 65 -14.65 10.31 5.26
CA ASP A 65 -14.60 9.27 4.25
C ASP A 65 -14.18 9.88 2.91
N LYS A 66 -13.93 9.03 1.94
CA LYS A 66 -13.54 9.39 0.57
C LYS A 66 -14.48 10.43 -0.04
N ASP A 67 -13.92 11.42 -0.70
CA ASP A 67 -14.69 12.41 -1.46
C ASP A 67 -14.26 12.42 -2.93
N ALA A 68 -15.08 11.80 -3.78
CA ALA A 68 -14.84 11.75 -5.20
C ALA A 68 -15.08 13.11 -5.89
N VAL A 69 -15.94 13.96 -5.34
CA VAL A 69 -16.27 15.25 -5.93
C VAL A 69 -15.08 16.19 -5.84
N VAL A 70 -14.54 16.39 -4.63
CA VAL A 70 -13.35 17.24 -4.45
C VAL A 70 -12.13 16.64 -5.14
N SER A 71 -11.98 15.33 -5.12
CA SER A 71 -10.87 14.65 -5.80
C SER A 71 -10.90 14.87 -7.31
N SER A 72 -12.09 14.83 -7.92
CA SER A 72 -12.29 15.12 -9.34
C SER A 72 -11.97 16.59 -9.67
N LEU A 73 -12.36 17.51 -8.80
CA LEU A 73 -12.02 18.92 -8.96
C LEU A 73 -10.51 19.15 -8.89
N LEU A 74 -9.84 18.58 -7.89
CA LEU A 74 -8.41 18.75 -7.70
C LEU A 74 -7.59 18.17 -8.85
N ILE A 75 -7.95 17.00 -9.37
CA ILE A 75 -7.23 16.41 -10.51
C ILE A 75 -7.48 17.20 -11.81
N ALA A 76 -8.69 17.73 -12.00
CA ALA A 76 -8.99 18.61 -13.13
C ALA A 76 -8.19 19.92 -13.06
N GLU A 77 -8.11 20.53 -11.88
CA GLU A 77 -7.29 21.72 -11.65
C GLU A 77 -5.80 21.44 -11.91
N ALA A 78 -5.27 20.33 -11.39
CA ALA A 78 -3.91 19.89 -11.66
C ALA A 78 -3.67 19.69 -13.17
N ALA A 79 -4.60 19.06 -13.88
CA ALA A 79 -4.51 18.86 -15.33
C ALA A 79 -4.45 20.18 -16.09
N VAL A 80 -5.28 21.16 -15.74
CA VAL A 80 -5.26 22.52 -16.34
C VAL A 80 -3.98 23.25 -16.02
N TYR A 81 -3.52 23.19 -14.75
CA TYR A 81 -2.29 23.81 -14.31
C TYR A 81 -1.08 23.32 -15.11
N TYR A 82 -0.94 22.02 -15.30
CA TYR A 82 0.17 21.44 -16.06
C TYR A 82 0.01 21.60 -17.57
N LYS A 83 -1.21 21.50 -18.10
CA LYS A 83 -1.49 21.76 -19.52
C LYS A 83 -1.05 23.17 -19.96
N ARG A 84 -1.28 24.20 -19.11
CA ARG A 84 -0.80 25.57 -19.35
C ARG A 84 0.74 25.69 -19.39
N ARG A 85 1.46 24.67 -18.91
CA ARG A 85 2.93 24.55 -18.94
C ARG A 85 3.42 23.58 -20.01
N GLY A 86 2.55 23.17 -20.93
CA GLY A 86 2.86 22.24 -22.01
C GLY A 86 3.07 20.79 -21.56
N MET A 87 2.52 20.42 -20.39
CA MET A 87 2.71 19.09 -19.79
C MET A 87 1.37 18.35 -19.65
N THR A 88 1.43 17.04 -19.85
CA THR A 88 0.36 16.12 -19.47
C THR A 88 0.56 15.63 -18.02
N LEU A 89 -0.48 15.04 -17.42
CA LEU A 89 -0.33 14.37 -16.10
C LEU A 89 0.66 13.19 -16.16
N HIS A 90 0.80 12.53 -17.32
CA HIS A 90 1.83 11.49 -17.51
C HIS A 90 3.25 12.07 -17.48
N ASP A 91 3.44 13.27 -18.03
CA ASP A 91 4.74 13.96 -17.93
C ASP A 91 5.06 14.31 -16.49
N VAL A 92 4.06 14.75 -15.72
CA VAL A 92 4.20 15.02 -14.28
C VAL A 92 4.55 13.74 -13.52
N LEU A 93 3.86 12.64 -13.77
CA LEU A 93 4.17 11.36 -13.12
C LEU A 93 5.62 10.92 -13.43
N ARG A 94 6.05 11.03 -14.68
CA ARG A 94 7.46 10.74 -15.04
C ARG A 94 8.45 11.62 -14.26
N GLN A 95 8.15 12.91 -14.08
CA GLN A 95 8.99 13.80 -13.26
C GLN A 95 8.99 13.39 -11.78
N LEU A 96 7.86 12.94 -11.24
CA LEU A 96 7.80 12.43 -9.88
C LEU A 96 8.68 11.19 -9.72
N TYR A 97 8.60 10.24 -10.65
CA TYR A 97 9.47 9.07 -10.66
C TYR A 97 10.97 9.44 -10.75
N GLN A 98 11.33 10.38 -11.61
CA GLN A 98 12.72 10.84 -11.72
C GLN A 98 13.24 11.47 -10.43
N ARG A 99 12.38 12.14 -9.66
CA ARG A 99 12.75 12.85 -8.42
C ARG A 99 12.75 11.96 -7.19
N HIS A 100 11.87 10.97 -7.15
CA HIS A 100 11.58 10.17 -5.94
C HIS A 100 11.92 8.70 -6.09
N GLY A 101 12.25 8.22 -7.28
CA GLY A 101 12.41 6.83 -7.65
C GLY A 101 11.17 6.27 -8.34
N TYR A 102 11.33 5.15 -9.01
CA TYR A 102 10.25 4.45 -9.69
C TYR A 102 9.55 3.51 -8.71
N TYR A 103 8.24 3.67 -8.58
CA TYR A 103 7.37 2.83 -7.75
C TYR A 103 6.32 2.21 -8.65
N LEU A 104 6.23 0.88 -8.65
CA LEU A 104 5.22 0.15 -9.39
C LEU A 104 4.49 -0.80 -8.44
N GLU A 105 3.19 -0.76 -8.48
CA GLU A 105 2.31 -1.54 -7.63
C GLU A 105 1.50 -2.56 -8.42
N ALA A 106 1.13 -3.64 -7.74
CA ALA A 106 0.19 -4.62 -8.25
C ALA A 106 -0.67 -5.18 -7.12
N LEU A 107 -1.88 -5.57 -7.48
CA LEU A 107 -2.78 -6.34 -6.63
C LEU A 107 -3.14 -7.65 -7.34
N GLU A 108 -2.94 -8.76 -6.64
CA GLU A 108 -3.43 -10.06 -7.06
C GLU A 108 -4.31 -10.68 -5.97
N SER A 109 -5.11 -11.64 -6.36
CA SER A 109 -5.90 -12.40 -5.39
C SER A 109 -5.95 -13.87 -5.75
N ARG A 110 -5.99 -14.71 -4.72
CA ARG A 110 -6.17 -16.17 -4.83
C ARG A 110 -7.37 -16.58 -4.00
N THR A 111 -8.23 -17.42 -4.57
CA THR A 111 -9.35 -18.03 -3.85
C THR A 111 -9.00 -19.48 -3.61
N LEU A 112 -8.93 -19.90 -2.35
CA LEU A 112 -8.76 -21.29 -1.94
C LEU A 112 -10.13 -21.98 -1.97
N ARG A 113 -10.37 -22.74 -3.02
CA ARG A 113 -11.67 -23.40 -3.23
C ARG A 113 -11.83 -24.61 -2.30
N GLY A 114 -13.08 -24.97 -2.02
CA GLY A 114 -13.44 -26.12 -1.23
C GLY A 114 -14.05 -25.78 0.13
N LYS A 115 -14.63 -26.77 0.78
CA LYS A 115 -15.29 -26.61 2.11
C LYS A 115 -14.28 -26.20 3.21
N ASP A 116 -13.02 -26.53 3.03
CA ASP A 116 -11.89 -26.29 3.91
C ASP A 116 -11.08 -25.04 3.55
N GLY A 117 -11.57 -24.23 2.60
CA GLY A 117 -10.85 -23.08 2.07
C GLY A 117 -10.41 -22.04 3.13
N LEU A 118 -11.26 -21.77 4.12
CA LEU A 118 -10.92 -20.88 5.24
C LEU A 118 -9.85 -21.47 6.16
N GLU A 119 -9.91 -22.76 6.43
CA GLU A 119 -8.90 -23.46 7.23
C GLU A 119 -7.55 -23.50 6.52
N LYS A 120 -7.54 -23.80 5.22
CA LYS A 120 -6.34 -23.72 4.39
C LYS A 120 -5.74 -22.32 4.40
N MET A 121 -6.59 -21.28 4.33
CA MET A 121 -6.15 -19.88 4.43
C MET A 121 -5.47 -19.59 5.77
N GLY A 122 -6.04 -20.07 6.86
CA GLY A 122 -5.45 -19.95 8.20
C GLY A 122 -4.07 -20.63 8.28
N ARG A 123 -3.95 -21.87 7.80
CA ARG A 123 -2.67 -22.61 7.75
C ARG A 123 -1.63 -21.94 6.87
N LEU A 124 -2.05 -21.40 5.70
CA LEU A 124 -1.16 -20.65 4.80
C LEU A 124 -0.60 -19.40 5.49
N MET A 125 -1.44 -18.59 6.14
CA MET A 125 -0.99 -17.40 6.85
C MET A 125 -0.06 -17.76 8.02
N GLU A 126 -0.36 -18.88 8.72
CA GLU A 126 0.50 -19.35 9.81
C GLU A 126 1.86 -19.84 9.29
N ASP A 127 1.91 -20.53 8.14
CA ASP A 127 3.19 -20.93 7.53
C ASP A 127 4.05 -19.71 7.15
N TRP A 128 3.44 -18.68 6.54
CA TRP A 128 4.17 -17.45 6.22
C TRP A 128 4.67 -16.70 7.46
N ARG A 129 3.96 -16.81 8.58
CA ARG A 129 4.31 -16.19 9.87
C ARG A 129 5.44 -16.94 10.57
N SER A 130 5.31 -18.27 10.66
CA SER A 130 6.23 -19.14 11.40
C SER A 130 7.51 -19.47 10.60
N ASN A 131 7.42 -19.48 9.27
CA ASN A 131 8.52 -19.78 8.35
C ASN A 131 8.74 -18.64 7.34
N PRO A 132 9.03 -17.40 7.80
CA PRO A 132 9.22 -16.28 6.91
C PRO A 132 10.42 -16.52 5.97
N PRO A 133 10.27 -16.27 4.64
CA PRO A 133 11.39 -16.44 3.73
C PRO A 133 12.47 -15.38 3.98
N SER A 134 13.75 -15.74 3.82
CA SER A 134 14.84 -14.78 3.84
C SER A 134 14.97 -13.98 2.54
N SER A 135 14.39 -14.50 1.45
CA SER A 135 14.33 -13.79 0.15
C SER A 135 13.12 -14.24 -0.67
N VAL A 136 12.63 -13.37 -1.54
CA VAL A 136 11.55 -13.65 -2.49
C VAL A 136 11.87 -13.01 -3.83
N GLY A 137 11.77 -13.77 -4.92
CA GLY A 137 12.08 -13.26 -6.25
C GLY A 137 13.51 -12.71 -6.42
N GLY A 138 14.46 -13.25 -5.64
CA GLY A 138 15.85 -12.77 -5.62
C GLY A 138 16.08 -11.50 -4.78
N LEU A 139 15.04 -10.94 -4.14
CA LEU A 139 15.15 -9.80 -3.24
C LEU A 139 15.20 -10.27 -1.78
N ALA A 140 16.20 -9.83 -1.02
CA ALA A 140 16.35 -10.17 0.39
C ALA A 140 15.28 -9.48 1.24
N VAL A 141 14.71 -10.19 2.21
CA VAL A 141 13.74 -9.67 3.17
C VAL A 141 14.48 -8.99 4.32
N ALA A 142 14.27 -7.69 4.48
CA ALA A 142 14.83 -6.92 5.58
C ALA A 142 13.97 -7.00 6.84
N LYS A 143 12.63 -7.03 6.69
CA LYS A 143 11.71 -6.98 7.82
C LYS A 143 10.36 -7.64 7.51
N LEU A 144 9.84 -8.38 8.50
CA LEU A 144 8.44 -8.81 8.55
C LEU A 144 7.68 -7.95 9.57
N LEU A 145 6.58 -7.36 9.14
CA LEU A 145 5.59 -6.71 9.99
C LEU A 145 4.37 -7.62 10.10
N ASP A 146 4.14 -8.14 11.31
CA ASP A 146 2.98 -8.97 11.63
C ASP A 146 1.97 -8.13 12.41
N TYR A 147 0.87 -7.78 11.77
CA TYR A 147 -0.15 -6.90 12.35
C TYR A 147 -1.10 -7.61 13.34
N LEU A 148 -0.89 -8.91 13.63
CA LEU A 148 -1.48 -9.55 14.81
C LEU A 148 -0.73 -9.24 16.10
N LYS A 149 0.47 -8.63 16.02
CA LYS A 149 1.26 -8.20 17.17
C LYS A 149 1.00 -6.73 17.46
N ASP A 150 0.84 -6.40 18.73
CA ASP A 150 0.64 -5.03 19.22
C ASP A 150 1.97 -4.26 19.29
N GLU A 151 2.67 -4.19 18.16
CA GLU A 151 3.97 -3.52 18.04
C GLU A 151 3.91 -2.28 17.13
N HIS A 152 2.75 -2.03 16.50
CA HIS A 152 2.64 -1.05 15.41
C HIS A 152 1.77 0.15 15.75
N GLY A 153 1.11 0.15 16.93
CA GLY A 153 0.16 1.19 17.32
C GLY A 153 -1.07 1.25 16.39
N LEU A 154 -1.42 0.12 15.78
CA LEU A 154 -2.57 -0.05 14.90
C LEU A 154 -3.45 -1.17 15.48
N PRO A 155 -4.77 -1.18 15.16
CA PRO A 155 -5.63 -2.31 15.52
C PRO A 155 -5.06 -3.64 15.01
N LEU A 156 -5.34 -4.74 15.74
CA LEU A 156 -4.86 -6.06 15.35
C LEU A 156 -5.64 -6.56 14.12
N GLU A 157 -4.91 -6.94 13.08
CA GLU A 157 -5.49 -7.53 11.86
C GLU A 157 -4.56 -8.65 11.35
N ASN A 158 -5.15 -9.73 10.82
CA ASN A 158 -4.36 -10.83 10.24
C ASN A 158 -3.75 -10.42 8.89
N VAL A 159 -2.69 -9.63 8.97
CA VAL A 159 -1.95 -9.09 7.83
C VAL A 159 -0.46 -9.29 8.07
N LEU A 160 0.26 -9.71 7.03
CA LEU A 160 1.71 -9.83 7.01
C LEU A 160 2.26 -8.92 5.92
N LYS A 161 3.16 -8.00 6.26
CA LYS A 161 3.88 -7.17 5.29
C LYS A 161 5.37 -7.46 5.36
N PHE A 162 5.94 -7.84 4.23
CA PHE A 162 7.36 -8.14 4.06
C PHE A 162 8.01 -6.97 3.34
N ILE A 163 9.02 -6.39 3.95
CA ILE A 163 9.80 -5.27 3.40
C ILE A 163 11.14 -5.81 2.96
N MET A 164 11.52 -5.53 1.71
CA MET A 164 12.80 -5.91 1.12
C MET A 164 13.87 -4.89 1.45
N GLU A 165 15.14 -5.27 1.37
CA GLU A 165 16.28 -4.37 1.62
C GLU A 165 16.32 -3.15 0.70
N ASP A 166 15.80 -3.26 -0.53
CA ASP A 166 15.73 -2.16 -1.49
C ASP A 166 14.52 -1.23 -1.30
N GLY A 167 13.67 -1.50 -0.28
CA GLY A 167 12.45 -0.77 0.01
C GLY A 167 11.22 -1.23 -0.77
N SER A 168 11.35 -2.23 -1.65
CA SER A 168 10.20 -2.95 -2.21
C SER A 168 9.46 -3.70 -1.11
N TRP A 169 8.20 -4.04 -1.31
CA TRP A 169 7.44 -4.82 -0.33
C TRP A 169 6.31 -5.62 -0.97
N PHE A 170 5.87 -6.64 -0.26
CA PHE A 170 4.58 -7.29 -0.51
C PHE A 170 3.81 -7.47 0.79
N CYS A 171 2.49 -7.58 0.67
CA CYS A 171 1.59 -7.74 1.81
C CYS A 171 0.57 -8.83 1.52
N LEU A 172 0.36 -9.73 2.48
CA LEU A 172 -0.63 -10.80 2.44
C LEU A 172 -1.76 -10.45 3.39
N ARG A 173 -2.98 -10.39 2.85
CA ARG A 173 -4.19 -10.08 3.61
C ARG A 173 -5.33 -11.01 3.23
N PRO A 174 -5.70 -11.95 4.09
CA PRO A 174 -6.88 -12.78 3.87
C PRO A 174 -8.15 -11.95 4.02
N SER A 175 -9.20 -12.34 3.28
CA SER A 175 -10.55 -11.84 3.54
C SER A 175 -11.08 -12.43 4.84
N GLY A 176 -11.78 -11.62 5.64
CA GLY A 176 -12.41 -12.11 6.88
C GLY A 176 -13.65 -12.97 6.66
N THR A 177 -14.24 -12.95 5.45
CA THR A 177 -15.54 -13.61 5.17
C THR A 177 -15.48 -14.62 4.03
N GLU A 178 -14.45 -14.57 3.20
CA GLU A 178 -14.30 -15.44 2.04
C GLU A 178 -12.91 -16.12 2.05
N PRO A 179 -12.75 -17.33 1.50
CA PRO A 179 -11.45 -17.99 1.37
C PRO A 179 -10.61 -17.34 0.26
N LYS A 180 -10.42 -16.05 0.36
CA LYS A 180 -9.72 -15.20 -0.62
C LYS A 180 -8.56 -14.48 0.02
N LEU A 181 -7.36 -14.65 -0.54
CA LEU A 181 -6.16 -13.91 -0.18
C LEU A 181 -5.94 -12.77 -1.15
N LYS A 182 -5.78 -11.57 -0.64
CA LYS A 182 -5.27 -10.42 -1.39
C LYS A 182 -3.77 -10.31 -1.18
N MET A 183 -3.06 -10.13 -2.27
CA MET A 183 -1.61 -9.96 -2.31
C MET A 183 -1.31 -8.60 -2.94
N TYR A 184 -0.78 -7.69 -2.14
CA TYR A 184 -0.37 -6.37 -2.59
C TYR A 184 1.13 -6.36 -2.79
N PHE A 185 1.60 -5.71 -3.83
CA PHE A 185 3.00 -5.61 -4.17
C PHE A 185 3.36 -4.16 -4.48
N SER A 186 4.54 -3.74 -4.06
CA SER A 186 5.17 -2.51 -4.50
C SER A 186 6.66 -2.76 -4.74
N ALA A 187 7.12 -2.46 -5.92
CA ALA A 187 8.53 -2.55 -6.27
C ALA A 187 9.11 -1.15 -6.46
N ARG A 188 10.27 -0.91 -5.85
CA ARG A 188 11.05 0.29 -6.02
C ARG A 188 12.24 0.02 -6.94
N GLY A 189 12.36 0.80 -8.02
CA GLY A 189 13.42 0.64 -9.01
C GLY A 189 14.23 1.91 -9.22
N ALA A 190 15.45 1.72 -9.74
CA ALA A 190 16.28 2.82 -10.24
C ALA A 190 15.75 3.41 -11.55
N GLY A 191 14.92 2.65 -12.26
CA GLY A 191 14.23 3.02 -13.48
C GLY A 191 12.99 2.15 -13.68
N GLU A 192 12.23 2.43 -14.74
CA GLU A 192 10.96 1.75 -15.02
C GLU A 192 11.15 0.24 -15.25
N GLU A 193 12.16 -0.14 -16.04
CA GLU A 193 12.43 -1.55 -16.36
C GLU A 193 12.92 -2.32 -15.13
N ASP A 194 13.74 -1.72 -14.27
CA ASP A 194 14.17 -2.31 -13.01
C ASP A 194 12.98 -2.54 -12.07
N ALA A 195 12.11 -1.53 -11.92
CA ALA A 195 10.90 -1.65 -11.12
C ALA A 195 9.95 -2.75 -11.65
N LYS A 196 9.77 -2.84 -12.98
CA LYS A 196 8.98 -3.91 -13.61
C LYS A 196 9.57 -5.29 -13.37
N ALA A 197 10.87 -5.44 -13.53
CA ALA A 197 11.56 -6.72 -13.30
C ALA A 197 11.40 -7.18 -11.87
N LYS A 198 11.63 -6.30 -10.88
CA LYS A 198 11.46 -6.59 -9.46
C LYS A 198 10.01 -6.93 -9.11
N LEU A 199 9.04 -6.14 -9.62
CA LEU A 199 7.63 -6.41 -9.39
C LEU A 199 7.22 -7.80 -9.90
N ASN A 200 7.65 -8.17 -11.10
CA ASN A 200 7.36 -9.47 -11.68
C ASN A 200 8.02 -10.60 -10.88
N ALA A 201 9.26 -10.41 -10.43
CA ALA A 201 10.00 -11.38 -9.63
C ALA A 201 9.33 -11.61 -8.26
N LEU A 202 8.93 -10.52 -7.57
CA LEU A 202 8.17 -10.61 -6.30
C LEU A 202 6.84 -11.34 -6.50
N LYS A 203 6.07 -10.96 -7.51
CA LYS A 203 4.79 -11.62 -7.84
C LYS A 203 4.98 -13.11 -8.10
N ALA A 204 5.92 -13.47 -8.94
CA ALA A 204 6.19 -14.87 -9.26
C ALA A 204 6.62 -15.67 -8.03
N GLY A 205 7.53 -15.14 -7.20
CA GLY A 205 8.02 -15.82 -6.01
C GLY A 205 6.94 -16.03 -4.94
N VAL A 206 6.13 -14.99 -4.66
CA VAL A 206 5.01 -15.10 -3.71
C VAL A 206 3.95 -16.07 -4.22
N THR A 207 3.55 -15.93 -5.48
CA THR A 207 2.52 -16.78 -6.10
C THR A 207 2.95 -18.26 -6.10
N ALA A 208 4.19 -18.55 -6.49
CA ALA A 208 4.70 -19.92 -6.51
C ALA A 208 4.65 -20.59 -5.12
N ARG A 209 5.01 -19.85 -4.04
CA ARG A 209 4.91 -20.40 -2.68
C ARG A 209 3.48 -20.62 -2.23
N ILE A 210 2.56 -19.73 -2.60
CA ILE A 210 1.13 -19.87 -2.28
C ILE A 210 0.52 -21.04 -3.03
N ASP A 211 0.80 -21.16 -4.33
CA ASP A 211 0.29 -22.25 -5.18
C ASP A 211 0.85 -23.63 -4.77
N ALA A 212 2.07 -23.68 -4.25
CA ALA A 212 2.66 -24.91 -3.69
C ALA A 212 2.03 -25.34 -2.36
N PHE A 213 1.41 -24.42 -1.63
CA PHE A 213 0.71 -24.68 -0.37
C PHE A 213 -0.76 -25.09 -0.58
N ALA A 214 -1.40 -24.65 -1.66
CA ALA A 214 -2.83 -24.84 -1.95
C ALA A 214 -3.15 -26.22 -2.50
#